data_78e54badc534ba73db37f716ae17c6ea
#
_entry.id   78e54badc534ba73db37f716ae17c6ea
#
_cell.length_a   1.000
_cell.length_b   1.000
_cell.length_c   1.000
_cell.angle_alpha   90.00
_cell.angle_beta   90.00
_cell.angle_gamma   90.00
#
_symmetry.space_group_name_H-M   'P 1'
#
loop_
_entity.id
_entity.type
_entity.pdbx_description
1 polymer ?
#
loop_
_entity_poly.entity_id
_entity_poly.type
_entity_poly.pdbx_seq_one_letter_code
_entity_poly.pdbx_strand_id
1 'polypeptide(L)'
;MVPITIGVPVYNGADLLDESLACLARQTFRDFKVLIFDNASTDGTAEIAEGWAARDARFHHVRRNTHVDLLPNYCGVLLAAESPWFMWRADDDLSADDYLETLHRLATTSPGCKLAVSTILSHDLDGGRRRLTPPPDVPDPASVAGRVRMLLGCHASWFYGLWDRETLVNAYVPVCANFPFAFATDHLTLYGPIIDGAVRTTAETQFIQRVRRTAATPRHQTRTAFSLMVETRRAFRRELRRIRSRRQLSTPLRAALFASEPLYLDRAVLSLSKMARTGMRELIGIAGPRGVGRHFERNS
;
A
#
# COMPACT_ATOMS: atom_id res chain seq x y z
N MET A 1 18.24 -2.01 -19.93
CA MET A 1 17.35 -2.33 -18.76
C MET A 1 16.40 -1.16 -18.61
N VAL A 2 15.09 -1.40 -18.59
CA VAL A 2 14.10 -0.32 -18.41
C VAL A 2 14.19 0.24 -16.99
N PRO A 3 13.95 1.56 -16.79
CA PRO A 3 14.11 2.19 -15.48
C PRO A 3 13.04 1.81 -14.47
N ILE A 4 11.82 1.44 -14.91
CA ILE A 4 10.68 1.16 -14.03
C ILE A 4 10.11 -0.23 -14.31
N THR A 5 9.88 -1.01 -13.25
CA THR A 5 8.99 -2.18 -13.28
C THR A 5 7.72 -1.87 -12.50
N ILE A 6 6.57 -2.13 -13.11
CA ILE A 6 5.25 -2.07 -12.46
C ILE A 6 4.81 -3.50 -12.19
N GLY A 7 4.58 -3.83 -10.92
CA GLY A 7 4.08 -5.12 -10.51
C GLY A 7 2.57 -5.09 -10.30
N VAL A 8 1.84 -5.99 -10.94
CA VAL A 8 0.39 -6.14 -10.83
C VAL A 8 0.08 -7.52 -10.25
N PRO A 9 0.09 -7.67 -8.90
CA PRO A 9 -0.37 -8.91 -8.27
C PRO A 9 -1.89 -8.99 -8.39
N VAL A 10 -2.42 -10.06 -8.98
CA VAL A 10 -3.85 -10.23 -9.22
C VAL A 10 -4.34 -11.62 -8.80
N TYR A 11 -5.56 -11.70 -8.30
CA TYR A 11 -6.31 -12.93 -8.04
C TYR A 11 -7.81 -12.69 -8.24
N ASN A 12 -8.39 -13.33 -9.24
CA ASN A 12 -9.81 -13.20 -9.62
C ASN A 12 -10.21 -11.72 -9.83
N GLY A 13 -9.44 -11.02 -10.66
CA GLY A 13 -9.60 -9.59 -10.94
C GLY A 13 -10.20 -9.28 -12.31
N ALA A 14 -10.84 -10.23 -13.00
CA ALA A 14 -11.32 -10.07 -14.38
C ALA A 14 -12.21 -8.84 -14.59
N ASP A 15 -12.97 -8.44 -13.57
CA ASP A 15 -13.91 -7.31 -13.65
C ASP A 15 -13.24 -5.94 -13.94
N LEU A 16 -12.03 -5.70 -13.41
CA LEU A 16 -11.40 -4.37 -13.42
C LEU A 16 -9.98 -4.37 -13.98
N LEU A 17 -9.37 -5.55 -14.16
CA LEU A 17 -7.99 -5.69 -14.60
C LEU A 17 -7.75 -5.04 -15.97
N ASP A 18 -8.63 -5.27 -16.95
CA ASP A 18 -8.43 -4.73 -18.31
C ASP A 18 -8.36 -3.20 -18.30
N GLU A 19 -9.22 -2.53 -17.54
CA GLU A 19 -9.21 -1.07 -17.39
C GLU A 19 -7.95 -0.56 -16.67
N SER A 20 -7.48 -1.27 -15.64
CA SER A 20 -6.25 -0.96 -14.93
C SER A 20 -5.02 -1.08 -15.85
N LEU A 21 -4.93 -2.15 -16.65
CA LEU A 21 -3.84 -2.35 -17.61
C LEU A 21 -3.91 -1.33 -18.77
N ALA A 22 -5.11 -1.00 -19.26
CA ALA A 22 -5.32 0.04 -20.27
C ALA A 22 -4.85 1.42 -19.74
N CYS A 23 -5.09 1.72 -18.47
CA CYS A 23 -4.58 2.93 -17.83
C CYS A 23 -3.04 2.97 -17.81
N LEU A 24 -2.37 1.85 -17.54
CA LEU A 24 -0.91 1.75 -17.62
C LEU A 24 -0.40 1.91 -19.06
N ALA A 25 -1.09 1.31 -20.03
CA ALA A 25 -0.69 1.40 -21.44
C ALA A 25 -0.72 2.85 -21.97
N ARG A 26 -1.62 3.71 -21.42
CA ARG A 26 -1.73 5.14 -21.82
C ARG A 26 -0.73 6.06 -21.15
N GLN A 27 0.07 5.60 -20.16
CA GLN A 27 1.02 6.47 -19.48
C GLN A 27 1.93 7.22 -20.48
N THR A 28 2.19 8.52 -20.24
CA THR A 28 3.06 9.35 -21.09
C THR A 28 4.51 8.88 -21.05
N PHE A 29 5.00 8.47 -19.88
CA PHE A 29 6.27 7.78 -19.75
C PHE A 29 6.18 6.38 -20.37
N ARG A 30 7.06 6.05 -21.32
CA ARG A 30 6.96 4.81 -22.12
C ARG A 30 7.97 3.74 -21.76
N ASP A 31 9.07 4.10 -21.09
CA ASP A 31 10.18 3.19 -20.82
C ASP A 31 9.95 2.44 -19.47
N PHE A 32 9.00 1.53 -19.47
CA PHE A 32 8.67 0.68 -18.31
C PHE A 32 8.26 -0.73 -18.75
N LYS A 33 8.28 -1.65 -17.78
CA LYS A 33 7.79 -3.02 -17.91
C LYS A 33 6.68 -3.27 -16.90
N VAL A 34 5.66 -4.02 -17.28
CA VAL A 34 4.57 -4.48 -16.40
C VAL A 34 4.70 -5.98 -16.19
N LEU A 35 4.74 -6.43 -14.94
CA LEU A 35 4.69 -7.84 -14.55
C LEU A 35 3.30 -8.13 -13.96
N ILE A 36 2.45 -8.82 -14.72
CA ILE A 36 1.13 -9.27 -14.25
C ILE A 36 1.32 -10.62 -13.56
N PHE A 37 1.23 -10.64 -12.24
CA PHE A 37 1.42 -11.84 -11.42
C PHE A 37 0.06 -12.44 -11.05
N ASP A 38 -0.43 -13.35 -11.89
CA ASP A 38 -1.69 -14.08 -11.68
C ASP A 38 -1.50 -15.19 -10.63
N ASN A 39 -2.19 -15.05 -9.52
CA ASN A 39 -2.13 -15.93 -8.35
C ASN A 39 -3.00 -17.19 -8.50
N ALA A 40 -2.93 -17.89 -9.65
CA ALA A 40 -3.76 -19.02 -10.01
C ALA A 40 -5.27 -18.67 -10.04
N SER A 41 -5.62 -17.59 -10.72
CA SER A 41 -7.02 -17.16 -10.88
C SER A 41 -7.88 -18.21 -11.58
N THR A 42 -9.16 -18.24 -11.23
CA THR A 42 -10.16 -19.20 -11.74
C THR A 42 -11.28 -18.55 -12.55
N ASP A 43 -11.18 -17.23 -12.76
CA ASP A 43 -12.06 -16.43 -13.62
C ASP A 43 -11.35 -16.06 -14.94
N GLY A 44 -11.84 -15.06 -15.67
CA GLY A 44 -11.25 -14.56 -16.92
C GLY A 44 -9.95 -13.74 -16.78
N THR A 45 -9.31 -13.72 -15.59
CA THR A 45 -8.10 -12.93 -15.33
C THR A 45 -6.92 -13.34 -16.22
N ALA A 46 -6.71 -14.66 -16.38
CA ALA A 46 -5.58 -15.17 -17.16
C ALA A 46 -5.69 -14.77 -18.64
N GLU A 47 -6.87 -14.90 -19.23
CA GLU A 47 -7.14 -14.55 -20.63
C GLU A 47 -6.92 -13.06 -20.88
N ILE A 48 -7.31 -12.19 -19.94
CA ILE A 48 -7.05 -10.75 -20.01
C ILE A 48 -5.55 -10.48 -19.98
N ALA A 49 -4.83 -11.10 -19.03
CA ALA A 49 -3.39 -10.91 -18.87
C ALA A 49 -2.57 -11.39 -20.08
N GLU A 50 -2.93 -12.55 -20.64
CA GLU A 50 -2.35 -13.09 -21.87
C GLU A 50 -2.63 -12.19 -23.08
N GLY A 51 -3.86 -11.68 -23.20
CA GLY A 51 -4.22 -10.73 -24.25
C GLY A 51 -3.40 -9.44 -24.19
N TRP A 52 -3.10 -8.92 -23.01
CA TRP A 52 -2.22 -7.76 -22.84
C TRP A 52 -0.76 -8.10 -23.20
N ALA A 53 -0.23 -9.21 -22.74
CA ALA A 53 1.14 -9.63 -23.05
C ALA A 53 1.34 -9.88 -24.58
N ALA A 54 0.32 -10.31 -25.29
CA ALA A 54 0.38 -10.52 -26.75
C ALA A 54 0.34 -9.22 -27.56
N ARG A 55 -0.37 -8.18 -27.08
CA ARG A 55 -0.58 -6.93 -27.84
C ARG A 55 0.40 -5.79 -27.53
N ASP A 56 1.06 -5.81 -26.35
CA ASP A 56 2.00 -4.78 -25.93
C ASP A 56 3.23 -5.41 -25.27
N ALA A 57 4.39 -5.29 -25.89
CA ALA A 57 5.64 -5.91 -25.45
C ALA A 57 6.13 -5.46 -24.06
N ARG A 58 5.56 -4.40 -23.51
CA ARG A 58 5.86 -3.96 -22.14
C ARG A 58 5.21 -4.84 -21.08
N PHE A 59 4.15 -5.57 -21.40
CA PHE A 59 3.36 -6.38 -20.48
C PHE A 59 3.81 -7.84 -20.53
N HIS A 60 4.00 -8.43 -19.36
CA HIS A 60 4.43 -9.80 -19.20
C HIS A 60 3.51 -10.51 -18.21
N HIS A 61 2.91 -11.63 -18.61
CA HIS A 61 2.07 -12.45 -17.76
C HIS A 61 2.90 -13.56 -17.11
N VAL A 62 2.80 -13.66 -15.79
CA VAL A 62 3.42 -14.73 -14.99
C VAL A 62 2.32 -15.35 -14.15
N ARG A 63 1.94 -16.60 -14.47
CA ARG A 63 0.91 -17.32 -13.73
C ARG A 63 1.52 -18.29 -12.74
N ARG A 64 1.01 -18.30 -11.51
CA ARG A 64 1.35 -19.31 -10.50
C ARG A 64 0.60 -20.61 -10.77
N ASN A 65 1.22 -21.73 -10.42
CA ASN A 65 0.56 -23.05 -10.49
C ASN A 65 -0.44 -23.26 -9.35
N THR A 66 -0.23 -22.59 -8.22
CA THR A 66 -1.06 -22.69 -7.01
C THR A 66 -1.28 -21.33 -6.39
N HIS A 67 -2.47 -21.15 -5.83
CA HIS A 67 -2.80 -19.96 -5.06
C HIS A 67 -1.92 -19.83 -3.81
N VAL A 68 -1.49 -18.59 -3.53
CA VAL A 68 -0.79 -18.23 -2.29
C VAL A 68 -1.51 -17.03 -1.65
N ASP A 69 -1.22 -16.75 -0.38
CA ASP A 69 -1.77 -15.57 0.29
C ASP A 69 -1.36 -14.26 -0.36
N LEU A 70 -2.08 -13.19 -0.01
CA LEU A 70 -1.90 -11.84 -0.58
C LEU A 70 -0.43 -11.37 -0.49
N LEU A 71 0.17 -11.41 0.70
CA LEU A 71 1.52 -10.86 0.91
C LEU A 71 2.61 -11.65 0.15
N PRO A 72 2.64 -12.99 0.12
CA PRO A 72 3.52 -13.75 -0.75
C PRO A 72 3.36 -13.43 -2.24
N ASN A 73 2.14 -13.13 -2.71
CA ASN A 73 1.95 -12.73 -4.11
C ASN A 73 2.57 -11.36 -4.40
N TYR A 74 2.34 -10.38 -3.53
CA TYR A 74 2.99 -9.06 -3.62
C TYR A 74 4.52 -9.14 -3.51
N CYS A 75 5.05 -9.94 -2.58
CA CYS A 75 6.49 -10.22 -2.49
C CYS A 75 7.05 -10.84 -3.76
N GLY A 76 6.34 -11.82 -4.33
CA GLY A 76 6.79 -12.53 -5.52
C GLY A 76 7.03 -11.59 -6.70
N VAL A 77 6.10 -10.69 -7.00
CA VAL A 77 6.27 -9.74 -8.11
C VAL A 77 7.37 -8.72 -7.83
N LEU A 78 7.53 -8.26 -6.59
CA LEU A 78 8.62 -7.35 -6.22
C LEU A 78 10.00 -7.99 -6.40
N LEU A 79 10.14 -9.25 -5.98
CA LEU A 79 11.42 -9.97 -6.09
C LEU A 79 11.76 -10.38 -7.52
N ALA A 80 10.75 -10.56 -8.38
CA ALA A 80 10.93 -10.79 -9.82
C ALA A 80 11.30 -9.54 -10.61
N ALA A 81 11.16 -8.35 -10.03
CA ALA A 81 11.53 -7.10 -10.67
C ALA A 81 13.04 -6.88 -10.63
N GLU A 82 13.59 -6.32 -11.72
CA GLU A 82 15.04 -6.04 -11.87
C GLU A 82 15.36 -4.55 -12.00
N SER A 83 14.35 -3.73 -12.37
CA SER A 83 14.52 -2.28 -12.59
C SER A 83 14.90 -1.56 -11.29
N PRO A 84 15.66 -0.44 -11.37
CA PRO A 84 16.01 0.35 -10.19
C PRO A 84 14.81 0.97 -9.49
N TRP A 85 13.74 1.29 -10.25
CA TRP A 85 12.48 1.79 -9.70
C TRP A 85 11.38 0.75 -9.85
N PHE A 86 10.54 0.67 -8.82
CA PHE A 86 9.42 -0.25 -8.76
C PHE A 86 8.14 0.44 -8.28
N MET A 87 7.00 0.01 -8.82
CA MET A 87 5.68 0.43 -8.36
C MET A 87 4.75 -0.78 -8.35
N TRP A 88 3.97 -0.96 -7.28
CA TRP A 88 2.80 -1.82 -7.38
C TRP A 88 1.62 -1.08 -8.02
N ARG A 89 0.82 -1.83 -8.74
CA ARG A 89 -0.51 -1.43 -9.17
C ARG A 89 -1.49 -2.52 -8.72
N ALA A 90 -2.52 -2.14 -7.94
CA ALA A 90 -3.64 -3.03 -7.70
C ALA A 90 -4.41 -3.23 -9.01
N ASP A 91 -4.97 -4.42 -9.18
CA ASP A 91 -5.71 -4.82 -10.39
C ASP A 91 -6.98 -3.99 -10.62
N ASP A 92 -7.43 -3.26 -9.61
CA ASP A 92 -8.63 -2.44 -9.62
C ASP A 92 -8.38 -0.92 -9.59
N ASP A 93 -7.14 -0.44 -9.46
CA ASP A 93 -6.83 0.98 -9.33
C ASP A 93 -6.40 1.63 -10.67
N LEU A 94 -6.47 2.96 -10.71
CA LEU A 94 -6.09 3.79 -11.86
C LEU A 94 -5.12 4.90 -11.46
N SER A 95 -4.66 5.68 -12.44
CA SER A 95 -3.89 6.91 -12.22
C SER A 95 -4.09 7.89 -13.38
N ALA A 96 -3.68 9.13 -13.21
CA ALA A 96 -3.53 10.06 -14.32
C ALA A 96 -2.54 9.54 -15.36
N ASP A 97 -2.68 9.96 -16.61
CA ASP A 97 -1.82 9.46 -17.71
C ASP A 97 -0.36 9.92 -17.59
N ASP A 98 -0.09 11.02 -16.87
CA ASP A 98 1.23 11.57 -16.57
C ASP A 98 1.84 11.04 -15.25
N TYR A 99 1.20 10.09 -14.59
CA TYR A 99 1.57 9.63 -13.24
C TYR A 99 3.00 9.12 -13.16
N LEU A 100 3.38 8.22 -14.07
CA LEU A 100 4.73 7.65 -14.07
C LEU A 100 5.80 8.70 -14.41
N GLU A 101 5.55 9.57 -15.38
CA GLU A 101 6.47 10.62 -15.79
C GLU A 101 6.72 11.61 -14.65
N THR A 102 5.65 12.06 -14.02
CA THR A 102 5.74 13.02 -12.90
C THR A 102 6.46 12.41 -11.69
N LEU A 103 6.13 11.17 -11.31
CA LEU A 103 6.81 10.52 -10.19
C LEU A 103 8.26 10.16 -10.49
N HIS A 104 8.56 9.71 -11.71
CA HIS A 104 9.94 9.40 -12.12
C HIS A 104 10.81 10.67 -12.13
N ARG A 105 10.31 11.77 -12.71
CA ARG A 105 10.97 13.06 -12.65
C ARG A 105 11.22 13.49 -11.21
N LEU A 106 10.20 13.45 -10.34
CA LEU A 106 10.33 13.79 -8.92
C LEU A 106 11.39 12.92 -8.22
N ALA A 107 11.36 11.62 -8.46
CA ALA A 107 12.27 10.66 -7.84
C ALA A 107 13.72 10.88 -8.26
N THR A 108 13.97 11.18 -9.53
CA THR A 108 15.33 11.31 -10.09
C THR A 108 15.94 12.69 -9.90
N THR A 109 15.12 13.75 -9.77
CA THR A 109 15.61 15.12 -9.57
C THR A 109 15.69 15.55 -8.10
N SER A 110 15.05 14.80 -7.18
CA SER A 110 15.05 15.15 -5.76
C SER A 110 16.14 14.38 -4.99
N PRO A 111 17.12 15.05 -4.39
CA PRO A 111 18.17 14.39 -3.63
C PRO A 111 17.62 13.52 -2.50
N GLY A 112 18.13 12.28 -2.38
CA GLY A 112 17.76 11.34 -1.34
C GLY A 112 16.32 10.80 -1.43
N CYS A 113 15.64 10.99 -2.56
CA CYS A 113 14.32 10.41 -2.78
C CYS A 113 14.41 8.87 -2.90
N LYS A 114 13.62 8.18 -2.10
CA LYS A 114 13.48 6.72 -2.14
C LYS A 114 12.03 6.28 -2.38
N LEU A 115 11.11 7.21 -2.27
CA LEU A 115 9.70 7.04 -2.57
C LEU A 115 9.12 8.37 -3.05
N ALA A 116 8.59 8.37 -4.26
CA ALA A 116 7.81 9.48 -4.80
C ALA A 116 6.32 9.14 -4.76
N VAL A 117 5.50 10.06 -4.24
CA VAL A 117 4.05 9.88 -4.06
C VAL A 117 3.28 11.13 -4.49
N SER A 118 1.99 10.93 -4.76
CA SER A 118 1.13 11.98 -5.27
C SER A 118 -0.12 12.20 -4.42
N THR A 119 -0.98 13.09 -4.89
CA THR A 119 -2.38 13.20 -4.47
C THR A 119 -3.11 11.87 -4.67
N ILE A 120 -3.97 11.52 -3.73
CA ILE A 120 -4.85 10.34 -3.81
C ILE A 120 -6.28 10.79 -4.08
N LEU A 121 -6.88 10.28 -5.14
CA LEU A 121 -8.30 10.38 -5.42
C LEU A 121 -8.97 9.04 -5.05
N SER A 122 -9.63 8.99 -3.91
CA SER A 122 -10.44 7.81 -3.55
C SER A 122 -11.80 7.90 -4.24
N HIS A 123 -12.17 6.87 -5.01
CA HIS A 123 -13.42 6.77 -5.77
C HIS A 123 -14.23 5.57 -5.28
N ASP A 124 -15.32 5.81 -4.58
CA ASP A 124 -16.30 4.80 -4.16
C ASP A 124 -17.16 4.42 -5.37
N LEU A 125 -16.95 3.23 -5.95
CA LEU A 125 -17.64 2.78 -7.16
C LEU A 125 -19.13 2.51 -6.92
N ASP A 126 -19.52 2.14 -5.71
CA ASP A 126 -20.93 1.83 -5.38
C ASP A 126 -21.72 3.10 -5.01
N GLY A 127 -21.09 4.06 -4.38
CA GLY A 127 -21.72 5.30 -3.89
C GLY A 127 -21.40 6.53 -4.73
N GLY A 128 -20.56 6.42 -5.76
CA GLY A 128 -20.14 7.53 -6.62
C GLY A 128 -19.34 8.63 -5.91
N ARG A 129 -19.02 8.47 -4.62
CA ARG A 129 -18.30 9.48 -3.85
C ARG A 129 -16.83 9.53 -4.25
N ARG A 130 -16.35 10.76 -4.49
CA ARG A 130 -14.95 11.04 -4.76
C ARG A 130 -14.36 11.89 -3.63
N ARG A 131 -13.17 11.53 -3.16
CA ARG A 131 -12.44 12.28 -2.15
C ARG A 131 -11.00 12.49 -2.59
N LEU A 132 -10.63 13.73 -2.77
CA LEU A 132 -9.26 14.12 -3.03
C LEU A 132 -8.51 14.30 -1.71
N THR A 133 -7.34 13.69 -1.60
CA THR A 133 -6.45 13.77 -0.44
C THR A 133 -5.07 14.19 -0.94
N PRO A 134 -4.75 15.49 -0.93
CA PRO A 134 -3.41 15.95 -1.30
C PRO A 134 -2.39 15.50 -0.26
N PRO A 135 -1.11 15.38 -0.62
CA PRO A 135 -0.05 15.14 0.34
C PRO A 135 0.07 16.33 1.31
N PRO A 136 0.60 16.13 2.53
CA PRO A 136 0.88 17.24 3.43
C PRO A 136 1.94 18.17 2.83
N ASP A 137 1.77 19.47 3.02
CA ASP A 137 2.79 20.45 2.70
C ASP A 137 3.95 20.33 3.72
N VAL A 138 5.09 19.86 3.23
CA VAL A 138 6.31 19.62 4.03
C VAL A 138 7.51 20.20 3.29
N PRO A 139 7.88 21.46 3.55
CA PRO A 139 8.99 22.12 2.86
C PRO A 139 10.33 21.40 3.05
N ASP A 140 10.60 20.86 4.22
CA ASP A 140 11.79 20.05 4.52
C ASP A 140 11.40 18.67 5.09
N PRO A 141 11.27 17.65 4.23
CA PRO A 141 10.95 16.30 4.68
C PRO A 141 12.06 15.62 5.49
N ALA A 142 13.27 16.15 5.50
CA ALA A 142 14.39 15.62 6.28
C ALA A 142 14.44 16.17 7.71
N SER A 143 13.77 17.29 8.00
CA SER A 143 13.66 17.83 9.35
C SER A 143 12.85 16.93 10.29
N VAL A 144 13.05 17.07 11.59
CA VAL A 144 12.26 16.34 12.61
C VAL A 144 10.76 16.63 12.45
N ALA A 145 10.39 17.90 12.30
CA ALA A 145 9.01 18.31 12.12
C ALA A 145 8.43 17.80 10.81
N GLY A 146 9.20 17.83 9.72
CA GLY A 146 8.82 17.32 8.41
C GLY A 146 8.52 15.83 8.44
N ARG A 147 9.39 15.02 9.05
CA ARG A 147 9.18 13.56 9.20
C ARG A 147 7.92 13.23 10.00
N VAL A 148 7.68 13.94 11.10
CA VAL A 148 6.47 13.75 11.92
C VAL A 148 5.21 14.19 11.14
N ARG A 149 5.26 15.35 10.45
CA ARG A 149 4.15 15.82 9.63
C ARG A 149 3.84 14.85 8.48
N MET A 150 4.88 14.36 7.81
CA MET A 150 4.75 13.35 6.76
C MET A 150 4.13 12.06 7.31
N LEU A 151 4.60 11.58 8.46
CA LEU A 151 4.09 10.39 9.13
C LEU A 151 2.60 10.52 9.49
N LEU A 152 2.22 11.63 10.11
CA LEU A 152 0.83 11.88 10.49
C LEU A 152 -0.06 12.24 9.30
N GLY A 153 0.50 12.65 8.16
CA GLY A 153 -0.21 12.97 6.93
C GLY A 153 -0.25 11.86 5.90
N CYS A 154 0.52 10.76 6.08
CA CYS A 154 0.63 9.72 5.07
C CYS A 154 -0.71 9.02 4.80
N HIS A 155 -0.92 8.65 3.54
CA HIS A 155 -2.05 7.85 3.09
C HIS A 155 -1.59 6.43 2.78
N ALA A 156 -2.40 5.42 3.10
CA ALA A 156 -2.09 4.01 2.83
C ALA A 156 -1.73 3.77 1.36
N SER A 157 -2.46 4.41 0.43
CA SER A 157 -2.21 4.29 -1.01
C SER A 157 -0.89 4.90 -1.49
N TRP A 158 -0.10 5.56 -0.64
CA TRP A 158 1.29 5.89 -0.98
C TRP A 158 2.16 4.65 -1.16
N PHE A 159 1.69 3.51 -0.68
CA PHE A 159 2.25 2.21 -0.98
C PHE A 159 2.38 1.95 -2.49
N TYR A 160 1.46 2.49 -3.29
CA TYR A 160 1.44 2.43 -4.75
C TYR A 160 2.19 3.58 -5.44
N GLY A 161 3.05 4.29 -4.70
CA GLY A 161 3.99 5.28 -5.25
C GLY A 161 5.14 4.63 -6.01
N LEU A 162 6.03 5.47 -6.54
CA LEU A 162 7.24 5.02 -7.23
C LEU A 162 8.39 4.89 -6.23
N TRP A 163 8.87 3.69 -6.04
CA TRP A 163 9.89 3.31 -5.07
C TRP A 163 11.25 3.06 -5.69
N ASP A 164 12.31 3.51 -5.02
CA ASP A 164 13.61 2.85 -5.14
C ASP A 164 13.44 1.38 -4.73
N ARG A 165 13.71 0.46 -5.66
CA ARG A 165 13.38 -0.96 -5.48
C ARG A 165 14.10 -1.59 -4.29
N GLU A 166 15.37 -1.27 -4.10
CA GLU A 166 16.16 -1.82 -2.98
C GLU A 166 15.60 -1.36 -1.63
N THR A 167 15.25 -0.08 -1.52
CA THR A 167 14.59 0.46 -0.33
C THR A 167 13.27 -0.24 -0.05
N LEU A 168 12.50 -0.53 -1.10
CA LEU A 168 11.23 -1.23 -0.95
C LEU A 168 11.41 -2.68 -0.50
N VAL A 169 12.35 -3.43 -1.09
CA VAL A 169 12.68 -4.79 -0.66
C VAL A 169 13.05 -4.80 0.82
N ASN A 170 13.92 -3.87 1.24
CA ASN A 170 14.36 -3.75 2.63
C ASN A 170 13.25 -3.28 3.60
N ALA A 171 12.23 -2.59 3.11
CA ALA A 171 11.09 -2.16 3.91
C ALA A 171 9.99 -3.24 3.99
N TYR A 172 9.61 -3.82 2.84
CA TYR A 172 8.43 -4.68 2.72
C TYR A 172 8.69 -6.14 3.13
N VAL A 173 9.77 -6.76 2.63
CA VAL A 173 10.03 -8.19 2.89
C VAL A 173 10.13 -8.51 4.38
N PRO A 174 10.84 -7.71 5.22
CA PRO A 174 10.84 -7.95 6.66
C PRO A 174 9.49 -7.73 7.34
N VAL A 175 8.63 -6.85 6.82
CA VAL A 175 7.27 -6.66 7.35
C VAL A 175 6.44 -7.90 7.06
N CYS A 176 6.48 -8.43 5.85
CA CYS A 176 5.78 -9.66 5.49
C CYS A 176 6.21 -10.86 6.35
N ALA A 177 7.50 -10.96 6.67
CA ALA A 177 8.05 -12.06 7.45
C ALA A 177 7.73 -11.98 8.96
N ASN A 178 7.46 -10.79 9.51
CA ASN A 178 7.40 -10.59 10.98
C ASN A 178 6.06 -10.05 11.48
N PHE A 179 5.26 -9.43 10.61
CA PHE A 179 3.96 -8.90 10.98
C PHE A 179 2.87 -9.90 10.59
N PRO A 180 2.09 -10.42 11.56
CA PRO A 180 1.22 -11.57 11.32
C PRO A 180 -0.12 -11.23 10.65
N PHE A 181 -0.32 -9.98 10.22
CA PHE A 181 -1.58 -9.51 9.63
C PHE A 181 -1.32 -8.88 8.25
N ALA A 182 -2.22 -9.10 7.29
CA ALA A 182 -2.18 -8.39 6.02
C ALA A 182 -2.59 -6.90 6.18
N PHE A 183 -3.47 -6.62 7.14
CA PHE A 183 -3.96 -5.28 7.43
C PHE A 183 -2.85 -4.35 7.94
N ALA A 184 -2.76 -3.13 7.40
CA ALA A 184 -1.80 -2.08 7.77
C ALA A 184 -0.31 -2.38 7.46
N THR A 185 0.00 -3.39 6.65
CA THR A 185 1.37 -3.63 6.15
C THR A 185 1.90 -2.50 5.29
N ASP A 186 1.02 -1.81 4.55
CA ASP A 186 1.27 -0.59 3.81
C ASP A 186 1.86 0.52 4.70
N HIS A 187 1.21 0.82 5.82
CA HIS A 187 1.71 1.81 6.78
C HIS A 187 3.05 1.41 7.44
N LEU A 188 3.27 0.12 7.71
CA LEU A 188 4.56 -0.37 8.23
C LEU A 188 5.67 -0.22 7.18
N THR A 189 5.37 -0.52 5.92
CA THR A 189 6.31 -0.37 4.81
C THR A 189 6.69 1.10 4.60
N LEU A 190 5.71 2.00 4.65
CA LEU A 190 5.90 3.45 4.52
C LEU A 190 6.68 4.06 5.69
N TYR A 191 6.59 3.47 6.89
CA TYR A 191 7.16 4.05 8.09
C TYR A 191 8.66 4.30 8.01
N GLY A 192 9.42 3.32 7.52
CA GLY A 192 10.88 3.43 7.40
C GLY A 192 11.32 4.63 6.54
N PRO A 193 10.98 4.68 5.25
CA PRO A 193 11.33 5.79 4.37
C PRO A 193 10.85 7.16 4.86
N ILE A 194 9.70 7.23 5.53
CA ILE A 194 9.22 8.49 6.10
C ILE A 194 10.14 8.98 7.22
N ILE A 195 10.49 8.12 8.17
CA ILE A 195 11.39 8.53 9.28
C ILE A 195 12.85 8.72 8.83
N ASP A 196 13.23 8.18 7.69
CA ASP A 196 14.51 8.45 7.04
C ASP A 196 14.51 9.80 6.29
N GLY A 197 13.33 10.44 6.11
CA GLY A 197 13.18 11.68 5.35
C GLY A 197 13.33 11.49 3.85
N ALA A 198 13.09 10.28 3.36
CA ALA A 198 13.34 9.86 1.98
C ALA A 198 12.10 9.86 1.08
N VAL A 199 10.96 10.35 1.57
CA VAL A 199 9.71 10.49 0.78
C VAL A 199 9.63 11.87 0.18
N ARG A 200 9.25 11.93 -1.11
CA ARG A 200 8.93 13.18 -1.81
C ARG A 200 7.50 13.14 -2.32
N THR A 201 6.85 14.28 -2.29
CA THR A 201 5.43 14.40 -2.61
C THR A 201 5.22 15.41 -3.73
N THR A 202 4.19 15.18 -4.55
CA THR A 202 3.72 16.14 -5.55
C THR A 202 2.20 16.19 -5.59
N ALA A 203 1.64 17.35 -5.92
CA ALA A 203 0.22 17.51 -6.20
C ALA A 203 -0.07 17.63 -7.71
N GLU A 204 0.95 17.54 -8.57
CA GLU A 204 0.83 17.72 -10.02
C GLU A 204 0.10 16.55 -10.70
N THR A 205 0.08 15.39 -10.07
CA THR A 205 -0.57 14.19 -10.59
C THR A 205 -1.32 13.44 -9.49
N GLN A 206 -2.08 12.39 -9.85
CA GLN A 206 -2.90 11.67 -8.88
C GLN A 206 -2.93 10.16 -9.12
N PHE A 207 -2.93 9.42 -8.03
CA PHE A 207 -3.33 8.02 -7.98
C PHE A 207 -4.83 7.94 -7.70
N ILE A 208 -5.55 7.07 -8.43
CA ILE A 208 -7.00 6.92 -8.31
C ILE A 208 -7.29 5.56 -7.67
N GLN A 209 -7.48 5.58 -6.36
CA GLN A 209 -7.88 4.41 -5.60
C GLN A 209 -9.37 4.15 -5.80
N ARG A 210 -9.71 3.02 -6.41
CA ARG A 210 -11.09 2.57 -6.52
C ARG A 210 -11.49 1.72 -5.31
N VAL A 211 -12.61 2.04 -4.69
CA VAL A 211 -13.13 1.33 -3.53
C VAL A 211 -14.47 0.73 -3.92
N ARG A 212 -14.52 -0.60 -4.00
CA ARG A 212 -15.77 -1.35 -4.19
C ARG A 212 -16.22 -1.91 -2.83
N ARG A 213 -17.44 -1.61 -2.45
CA ARG A 213 -18.10 -2.27 -1.33
C ARG A 213 -18.84 -3.47 -1.90
N THR A 214 -18.19 -4.60 -2.06
CA THR A 214 -18.87 -5.79 -2.56
C THR A 214 -20.05 -6.14 -1.68
N ALA A 215 -21.17 -6.54 -2.29
CA ALA A 215 -22.34 -7.08 -1.59
C ALA A 215 -21.98 -8.33 -0.76
N ALA A 216 -20.88 -9.00 -1.11
CA ALA A 216 -20.28 -10.10 -0.35
C ALA A 216 -19.58 -9.65 0.95
N THR A 217 -19.36 -8.34 1.16
CA THR A 217 -18.91 -7.80 2.45
C THR A 217 -20.06 -7.00 3.08
N PRO A 218 -21.07 -7.67 3.65
CA PRO A 218 -22.15 -6.97 4.34
C PRO A 218 -21.53 -6.11 5.43
N ARG A 219 -21.96 -4.85 5.56
CA ARG A 219 -21.56 -3.92 6.64
C ARG A 219 -21.62 -4.52 8.05
N HIS A 220 -22.18 -5.72 8.20
CA HIS A 220 -22.40 -6.44 9.45
C HIS A 220 -21.48 -7.65 9.65
N GLN A 221 -20.65 -8.07 8.68
CA GLN A 221 -19.98 -9.38 8.75
C GLN A 221 -18.58 -9.39 9.32
N THR A 222 -17.95 -8.24 9.57
CA THR A 222 -16.61 -8.24 10.16
C THR A 222 -16.48 -7.32 11.35
N ARG A 223 -17.19 -7.68 12.43
CA ARG A 223 -16.84 -7.12 13.73
C ARG A 223 -15.60 -7.85 14.22
N THR A 224 -14.46 -7.22 14.00
CA THR A 224 -13.20 -7.68 14.57
C THR A 224 -13.34 -7.73 16.10
N ALA A 225 -13.05 -8.88 16.69
CA ALA A 225 -13.07 -9.03 18.15
C ALA A 225 -12.12 -8.01 18.80
N PHE A 226 -12.50 -7.47 19.94
CA PHE A 226 -11.68 -6.49 20.68
C PHE A 226 -10.27 -7.03 20.97
N SER A 227 -10.16 -8.31 21.34
CA SER A 227 -8.89 -8.99 21.58
C SER A 227 -7.97 -8.94 20.35
N LEU A 228 -8.50 -9.22 19.16
CA LEU A 228 -7.75 -9.17 17.90
C LEU A 228 -7.33 -7.74 17.54
N MET A 229 -8.18 -6.74 17.83
CA MET A 229 -7.83 -5.32 17.67
C MET A 229 -6.64 -4.94 18.58
N VAL A 230 -6.64 -5.39 19.83
CA VAL A 230 -5.54 -5.18 20.77
C VAL A 230 -4.27 -5.88 20.30
N GLU A 231 -4.38 -7.13 19.85
CA GLU A 231 -3.26 -7.89 19.33
C GLU A 231 -2.62 -7.23 18.11
N THR A 232 -3.44 -6.84 17.13
CA THR A 232 -2.98 -6.14 15.92
C THR A 232 -2.24 -4.85 16.28
N ARG A 233 -2.81 -4.03 17.17
CA ARG A 233 -2.18 -2.77 17.60
C ARG A 233 -0.87 -3.02 18.36
N ARG A 234 -0.78 -4.08 19.18
CA ARG A 234 0.45 -4.48 19.86
C ARG A 234 1.51 -4.98 18.88
N ALA A 235 1.13 -5.83 17.93
CA ALA A 235 2.03 -6.31 16.88
C ALA A 235 2.57 -5.16 16.03
N PHE A 236 1.72 -4.25 15.59
CA PHE A 236 2.13 -3.06 14.84
C PHE A 236 3.13 -2.21 15.62
N ARG A 237 2.88 -1.95 16.91
CA ARG A 237 3.83 -1.22 17.76
C ARG A 237 5.18 -1.93 17.90
N ARG A 238 5.20 -3.28 17.98
CA ARG A 238 6.45 -4.05 18.00
C ARG A 238 7.25 -3.83 16.72
N GLU A 239 6.57 -3.87 15.55
CA GLU A 239 7.23 -3.63 14.26
C GLU A 239 7.75 -2.20 14.13
N LEU A 240 7.02 -1.17 14.57
CA LEU A 240 7.54 0.19 14.59
C LEU A 240 8.84 0.30 15.40
N ARG A 241 8.90 -0.36 16.57
CA ARG A 241 10.11 -0.40 17.41
C ARG A 241 11.25 -1.11 16.69
N ARG A 242 10.98 -2.22 16.02
CA ARG A 242 11.94 -2.99 15.23
C ARG A 242 12.49 -2.18 14.06
N ILE A 243 11.62 -1.47 13.33
CA ILE A 243 12.03 -0.60 12.23
C ILE A 243 12.94 0.54 12.75
N ARG A 244 12.60 1.14 13.89
CA ARG A 244 13.41 2.20 14.53
C ARG A 244 14.75 1.70 15.06
N SER A 245 14.80 0.51 15.66
CA SER A 245 16.05 -0.03 16.27
C SER A 245 17.15 -0.32 15.24
N ARG A 246 16.79 -0.48 13.98
CA ARG A 246 17.73 -0.69 12.87
C ARG A 246 18.29 0.61 12.29
N ARG A 247 17.95 1.77 12.88
CA ARG A 247 18.28 3.11 12.38
C ARG A 247 19.01 3.93 13.42
N GLN A 248 20.00 4.69 12.96
CA GLN A 248 20.69 5.69 13.80
C GLN A 248 19.87 6.98 13.81
N LEU A 249 18.85 7.04 14.66
CA LEU A 249 17.99 8.21 14.79
C LEU A 249 18.58 9.19 15.81
N SER A 250 18.54 10.49 15.51
CA SER A 250 18.91 11.53 16.46
C SER A 250 17.98 11.56 17.68
N THR A 251 18.47 12.02 18.82
CA THR A 251 17.67 12.11 20.06
C THR A 251 16.38 12.92 19.88
N PRO A 252 16.40 14.11 19.24
CA PRO A 252 15.17 14.87 18.99
C PRO A 252 14.15 14.10 18.14
N LEU A 253 14.62 13.39 17.11
CA LEU A 253 13.73 12.59 16.28
C LEU A 253 13.12 11.41 17.06
N ARG A 254 13.90 10.71 17.86
CA ARG A 254 13.40 9.63 18.74
C ARG A 254 12.29 10.12 19.66
N ALA A 255 12.52 11.26 20.31
CA ALA A 255 11.53 11.88 21.20
C ALA A 255 10.25 12.26 20.45
N ALA A 256 10.37 12.90 19.28
CA ALA A 256 9.24 13.30 18.46
C ALA A 256 8.42 12.09 17.95
N LEU A 257 9.09 11.02 17.49
CA LEU A 257 8.43 9.78 17.07
C LEU A 257 7.74 9.07 18.23
N PHE A 258 8.32 9.08 19.42
CA PHE A 258 7.67 8.53 20.61
C PHE A 258 6.41 9.32 20.98
N ALA A 259 6.47 10.64 20.99
CA ALA A 259 5.33 11.51 21.28
C ALA A 259 4.20 11.39 20.25
N SER A 260 4.54 11.21 18.95
CA SER A 260 3.54 11.07 17.87
C SER A 260 3.01 9.64 17.68
N GLU A 261 3.62 8.62 18.29
CA GLU A 261 3.24 7.21 18.12
C GLU A 261 1.77 6.92 18.41
N PRO A 262 1.12 7.43 19.48
CA PRO A 262 -0.30 7.17 19.73
C PRO A 262 -1.20 7.67 18.60
N LEU A 263 -0.94 8.88 18.08
CA LEU A 263 -1.70 9.48 16.97
C LEU A 263 -1.50 8.70 15.67
N TYR A 264 -0.27 8.28 15.40
CA TYR A 264 0.02 7.45 14.24
C TYR A 264 -0.68 6.09 14.30
N LEU A 265 -0.66 5.42 15.46
CA LEU A 265 -1.37 4.16 15.67
C LEU A 265 -2.88 4.30 15.46
N ASP A 266 -3.47 5.39 15.95
CA ASP A 266 -4.90 5.66 15.78
C ASP A 266 -5.29 5.87 14.31
N ARG A 267 -4.39 6.42 13.53
CA ARG A 267 -4.59 6.69 12.11
C ARG A 267 -4.29 5.47 11.24
N ALA A 268 -3.15 4.82 11.47
CA ALA A 268 -2.61 3.76 10.61
C ALA A 268 -3.28 2.40 10.83
N VAL A 269 -3.75 2.11 12.04
CA VAL A 269 -4.26 0.78 12.39
C VAL A 269 -5.71 0.87 12.86
N LEU A 270 -5.93 1.23 14.10
CA LEU A 270 -7.23 1.21 14.74
C LEU A 270 -7.31 2.31 15.79
N SER A 271 -8.28 3.20 15.69
CA SER A 271 -8.47 4.25 16.67
C SER A 271 -8.92 3.70 18.03
N LEU A 272 -8.40 4.27 19.10
CA LEU A 272 -8.78 3.90 20.46
C LEU A 272 -10.30 4.05 20.70
N SER A 273 -10.93 5.05 20.09
CA SER A 273 -12.39 5.24 20.17
C SER A 273 -13.18 4.10 19.53
N LYS A 274 -12.70 3.54 18.40
CA LYS A 274 -13.30 2.37 17.74
C LYS A 274 -13.12 1.13 18.63
N MET A 275 -11.92 0.95 19.18
CA MET A 275 -11.63 -0.17 20.09
C MET A 275 -12.49 -0.12 21.35
N ALA A 276 -12.59 1.04 22.00
CA ALA A 276 -13.43 1.23 23.20
C ALA A 276 -14.90 0.91 22.92
N ARG A 277 -15.47 1.40 21.81
CA ARG A 277 -16.84 1.07 21.40
C ARG A 277 -17.04 -0.42 21.15
N THR A 278 -16.07 -1.10 20.57
CA THR A 278 -16.16 -2.55 20.32
C THR A 278 -16.10 -3.31 21.63
N GLY A 279 -15.14 -3.02 22.50
CA GLY A 279 -15.01 -3.66 23.82
C GLY A 279 -16.24 -3.45 24.70
N MET A 280 -16.80 -2.23 24.71
CA MET A 280 -18.04 -1.94 25.42
C MET A 280 -19.22 -2.80 24.93
N ARG A 281 -19.38 -2.92 23.60
CA ARG A 281 -20.43 -3.74 22.98
C ARG A 281 -20.29 -5.23 23.31
N GLU A 282 -19.06 -5.74 23.29
CA GLU A 282 -18.80 -7.14 23.70
C GLU A 282 -19.12 -7.37 25.18
N LEU A 283 -18.73 -6.42 26.05
CA LEU A 283 -18.97 -6.50 27.49
C LEU A 283 -20.47 -6.55 27.85
N ILE A 284 -21.29 -5.75 27.16
CA ILE A 284 -22.76 -5.69 27.43
C ILE A 284 -23.57 -6.67 26.57
N GLY A 285 -22.90 -7.62 25.88
CA GLY A 285 -23.56 -8.69 25.13
C GLY A 285 -24.30 -8.24 23.86
N ILE A 286 -24.11 -6.99 23.43
CA ILE A 286 -24.67 -6.49 22.16
C ILE A 286 -23.80 -7.03 20.99
N ALA A 287 -24.11 -8.26 20.56
CA ALA A 287 -23.53 -9.00 19.45
C ALA A 287 -22.01 -9.25 19.54
N GLY A 288 -21.67 -10.48 19.91
CA GLY A 288 -20.32 -11.03 19.78
C GLY A 288 -19.82 -11.09 18.32
N PRO A 289 -18.52 -11.34 18.11
CA PRO A 289 -17.90 -11.36 16.79
C PRO A 289 -18.51 -12.48 15.94
N ARG A 290 -19.05 -12.14 14.78
CA ARG A 290 -19.39 -13.08 13.74
C ARG A 290 -18.26 -13.02 12.69
N GLY A 291 -17.28 -13.91 12.83
CA GLY A 291 -16.19 -14.07 11.86
C GLY A 291 -15.08 -13.03 11.95
N VAL A 292 -13.87 -13.47 11.70
CA VAL A 292 -12.69 -12.60 11.50
C VAL A 292 -12.78 -12.07 10.06
N GLY A 293 -12.77 -10.75 9.88
CA GLY A 293 -12.69 -10.19 8.56
C GLY A 293 -11.37 -10.59 7.90
N ARG A 294 -11.37 -10.95 6.61
CA ARG A 294 -10.20 -11.40 5.85
C ARG A 294 -8.94 -10.53 6.03
N HIS A 295 -9.13 -9.25 6.34
CA HIS A 295 -8.02 -8.31 6.60
C HIS A 295 -7.28 -8.53 7.93
N PHE A 296 -7.85 -9.32 8.85
CA PHE A 296 -7.26 -9.63 10.15
C PHE A 296 -6.90 -11.12 10.27
N GLU A 297 -7.03 -11.89 9.20
CA GLU A 297 -6.53 -13.26 9.17
C GLU A 297 -5.01 -13.23 9.35
N ARG A 298 -4.50 -14.14 10.16
CA ARG A 298 -3.06 -14.31 10.32
C ARG A 298 -2.50 -14.89 9.03
N ASN A 299 -1.36 -14.38 8.60
CA ASN A 299 -0.57 -15.05 7.58
C ASN A 299 -0.15 -16.42 8.13
N SER A 300 -0.62 -17.48 7.51
CA SER A 300 -0.29 -18.86 7.84
C SER A 300 1.08 -19.25 7.29
#